data_39d20c7f070a6f50916beac5bf7c86dd
#
_entry.id   39d20c7f070a6f50916beac5bf7c86dd
#
_cell.length_a   1.000
_cell.length_b   1.000
_cell.length_c   1.000
_cell.angle_alpha   90.00
_cell.angle_beta   90.00
_cell.angle_gamma   90.00
#
_symmetry.space_group_name_H-M   'P 1'
#
loop_
_entity.id
_entity.type
_entity.pdbx_description
1 polymer ?
#
loop_
_entity_poly.entity_id
_entity_poly.type
_entity_poly.pdbx_seq_one_letter_code
_entity_poly.pdbx_strand_id
1 'polypeptide(L)'
;MGIYLNSSSAFGLFRRDCLSTYFIDKSSILKELVPLVESDDYDPEKTVLNSQNSQKYVAITRPRRFGKTVMANMIASYFGRGIDSSKIFDRLAVSQYPWYQKHLNQHNVIHIMFNEIPAEITDYNHYICLLYTSDAADDMQCV
;
A
#
# COMPACT_ATOMS: atom_id res chain seq x y z
N MET A 1 4.38 2.63 15.71
CA MET A 1 3.63 2.59 14.45
C MET A 1 3.71 3.99 13.87
N GLY A 2 4.33 4.14 12.72
CA GLY A 2 4.52 5.44 12.10
C GLY A 2 3.25 6.02 11.51
N ILE A 3 3.24 7.30 11.20
CA ILE A 3 2.08 7.96 10.59
C ILE A 3 1.82 7.41 9.19
N TYR A 4 2.88 7.05 8.45
CA TYR A 4 2.81 6.59 7.06
C TYR A 4 3.20 5.12 6.90
N LEU A 5 4.15 4.62 7.70
CA LEU A 5 4.59 3.23 7.65
C LEU A 5 3.60 2.35 8.43
N ASN A 6 2.99 1.39 7.74
CA ASN A 6 1.99 0.47 8.28
C ASN A 6 0.86 1.20 9.04
N SER A 7 0.42 2.34 8.50
CA SER A 7 -0.60 3.18 9.12
C SER A 7 -1.94 2.45 9.23
N SER A 8 -2.55 2.53 10.41
CA SER A 8 -3.89 1.98 10.65
C SER A 8 -5.01 2.80 10.00
N SER A 9 -4.72 4.03 9.57
CA SER A 9 -5.73 4.92 8.96
C SER A 9 -6.30 4.35 7.67
N ALA A 10 -5.45 3.80 6.79
CA ALA A 10 -5.88 3.17 5.54
C ALA A 10 -6.88 2.04 5.81
N PHE A 11 -6.59 1.19 6.80
CA PHE A 11 -7.49 0.10 7.19
C PHE A 11 -8.83 0.61 7.74
N GLY A 12 -8.79 1.63 8.61
CA GLY A 12 -10.01 2.23 9.16
C GLY A 12 -10.92 2.79 8.07
N LEU A 13 -10.33 3.49 7.08
CA LEU A 13 -11.05 4.03 5.93
C LEU A 13 -11.61 2.91 5.04
N PHE A 14 -10.80 1.92 4.69
CA PHE A 14 -11.23 0.79 3.87
C PHE A 14 -12.35 -0.02 4.55
N ARG A 15 -12.21 -0.28 5.85
CA ARG A 15 -13.25 -0.96 6.63
C ARG A 15 -14.59 -0.22 6.55
N ARG A 16 -14.57 1.10 6.70
CA ARG A 16 -15.78 1.93 6.58
C ARG A 16 -16.39 1.83 5.18
N ASP A 17 -15.55 1.85 4.15
CA ASP A 17 -16.01 1.75 2.76
C ASP A 17 -16.62 0.38 2.48
N CYS A 18 -16.07 -0.72 3.02
CA CYS A 18 -16.61 -2.07 2.89
C CYS A 18 -17.99 -2.24 3.56
N LEU A 19 -18.31 -1.42 4.57
CA LEU A 19 -19.62 -1.43 5.22
C LEU A 19 -20.67 -0.60 4.48
N SER A 20 -20.27 0.11 3.43
CA SER A 20 -21.18 0.89 2.61
C SER A 20 -22.12 -0.02 1.81
N THR A 21 -23.41 0.39 1.70
CA THR A 21 -24.43 -0.33 0.92
C THR A 21 -24.07 -0.53 -0.55
N TYR A 22 -23.25 0.35 -1.10
CA TYR A 22 -22.83 0.34 -2.51
C TYR A 22 -21.36 -0.01 -2.71
N PHE A 23 -20.80 -0.80 -1.80
CA PHE A 23 -19.41 -1.26 -1.96
C PHE A 23 -19.29 -2.20 -3.16
N ILE A 24 -18.32 -1.90 -4.02
CA ILE A 24 -17.98 -2.74 -5.17
C ILE A 24 -16.61 -3.37 -4.89
N ASP A 25 -16.58 -4.69 -4.80
CA ASP A 25 -15.33 -5.43 -4.60
C ASP A 25 -14.42 -5.31 -5.83
N LYS A 26 -13.25 -4.73 -5.62
CA LYS A 26 -12.17 -4.59 -6.61
C LYS A 26 -10.91 -5.32 -6.18
N SER A 27 -11.01 -6.22 -5.21
CA SER A 27 -9.86 -6.92 -4.64
C SER A 27 -9.13 -7.80 -5.66
N SER A 28 -9.77 -8.15 -6.78
CA SER A 28 -9.13 -8.87 -7.88
C SER A 28 -7.90 -8.17 -8.47
N ILE A 29 -7.76 -6.84 -8.28
CA ILE A 29 -6.56 -6.12 -8.74
C ILE A 29 -5.29 -6.60 -8.04
N LEU A 30 -5.41 -7.14 -6.83
CA LEU A 30 -4.28 -7.70 -6.09
C LEU A 30 -3.59 -8.84 -6.86
N LYS A 31 -4.33 -9.55 -7.72
CA LYS A 31 -3.75 -10.55 -8.62
C LYS A 31 -2.66 -9.98 -9.53
N GLU A 32 -2.82 -8.74 -9.97
CA GLU A 32 -1.84 -8.07 -10.83
C GLU A 32 -0.66 -7.51 -10.03
N LEU A 33 -0.87 -7.22 -8.74
CA LEU A 33 0.16 -6.63 -7.88
C LEU A 33 1.06 -7.66 -7.20
N VAL A 34 0.51 -8.82 -6.84
CA VAL A 34 1.26 -9.87 -6.14
C VAL A 34 2.52 -10.32 -6.90
N PRO A 35 2.48 -10.58 -8.22
CA PRO A 35 3.68 -10.95 -8.96
C PRO A 35 4.78 -9.89 -8.92
N LEU A 36 4.41 -8.60 -8.79
CA LEU A 36 5.37 -7.51 -8.69
C LEU A 36 6.05 -7.48 -7.32
N VAL A 37 5.33 -7.86 -6.27
CA VAL A 37 5.86 -7.99 -4.91
C VAL A 37 6.73 -9.23 -4.77
N GLU A 38 6.37 -10.35 -5.42
CA GLU A 38 7.14 -11.59 -5.42
C GLU A 38 8.44 -11.52 -6.24
N SER A 39 8.51 -10.64 -7.23
CA SER A 39 9.68 -10.51 -8.10
C SER A 39 10.92 -9.94 -7.39
N ASP A 40 10.78 -9.47 -6.17
CA ASP A 40 11.85 -8.93 -5.34
C ASP A 40 12.57 -9.99 -4.46
N ASP A 41 12.45 -11.29 -4.77
CA ASP A 41 13.36 -12.29 -4.24
C ASP A 41 14.77 -12.01 -4.80
N TYR A 42 15.44 -11.06 -4.15
CA TYR A 42 16.82 -10.72 -4.44
C TYR A 42 17.69 -11.93 -4.10
N ASP A 43 18.02 -12.69 -5.13
CA ASP A 43 19.03 -13.74 -5.04
C ASP A 43 20.38 -13.13 -5.48
N PRO A 44 21.31 -12.83 -4.55
CA PRO A 44 22.59 -12.22 -4.87
C PRO A 44 23.47 -13.11 -5.76
N GLU A 45 23.18 -14.41 -5.88
CA GLU A 45 23.92 -15.34 -6.75
C GLU A 45 23.37 -15.41 -8.16
N LYS A 46 22.13 -14.98 -8.39
CA LYS A 46 21.55 -14.88 -9.72
C LYS A 46 21.84 -13.53 -10.36
N THR A 47 23.09 -13.30 -10.71
CA THR A 47 23.57 -12.11 -11.42
C THR A 47 23.10 -12.06 -12.89
N VAL A 48 21.98 -12.63 -13.24
CA VAL A 48 21.37 -12.43 -14.54
C VAL A 48 20.34 -11.34 -14.40
N LEU A 49 20.70 -10.14 -14.84
CA LEU A 49 19.79 -9.03 -15.12
C LEU A 49 18.77 -9.50 -16.18
N ASN A 50 17.83 -10.34 -15.80
CA ASN A 50 16.66 -10.63 -16.62
C ASN A 50 15.78 -9.38 -16.57
N SER A 51 15.99 -8.50 -17.52
CA SER A 51 15.30 -7.24 -17.76
C SER A 51 13.78 -7.37 -17.98
N GLN A 52 13.20 -8.54 -17.82
CA GLN A 52 11.78 -8.79 -18.03
C GLN A 52 10.92 -8.53 -16.77
N ASN A 53 11.50 -8.40 -15.58
CA ASN A 53 10.78 -8.17 -14.33
C ASN A 53 10.98 -6.78 -13.72
N SER A 54 11.39 -5.80 -14.51
CA SER A 54 11.65 -4.43 -14.03
C SER A 54 10.40 -3.54 -13.88
N GLN A 55 9.20 -4.11 -13.98
CA GLN A 55 7.95 -3.34 -13.76
C GLN A 55 7.68 -3.17 -12.26
N LYS A 56 8.51 -2.36 -11.59
CA LYS A 56 8.34 -2.02 -10.18
C LYS A 56 7.30 -0.91 -9.94
N TYR A 57 6.93 -0.19 -10.99
CA TYR A 57 6.09 0.99 -10.91
C TYR A 57 4.74 0.72 -11.57
N VAL A 58 3.67 0.92 -10.80
CA VAL A 58 2.30 0.77 -11.29
C VAL A 58 1.56 2.09 -11.16
N ALA A 59 1.00 2.58 -12.25
CA ALA A 59 0.13 3.74 -12.26
C ALA A 59 -1.32 3.31 -12.52
N ILE A 60 -2.20 3.58 -11.56
CA ILE A 60 -3.63 3.30 -11.70
C ILE A 60 -4.37 4.60 -12.00
N THR A 61 -4.76 4.77 -13.25
CA THR A 61 -5.51 5.94 -13.71
C THR A 61 -6.98 5.61 -13.85
N ARG A 62 -7.84 6.43 -13.28
CA ARG A 62 -9.31 6.36 -13.40
C ARG A 62 -9.92 7.75 -13.26
N PRO A 63 -11.07 8.03 -13.84
CA PRO A 63 -11.79 9.28 -13.63
C PRO A 63 -12.05 9.58 -12.15
N ARG A 64 -12.44 10.80 -11.85
CA ARG A 64 -12.85 11.17 -10.49
C ARG A 64 -14.04 10.29 -10.06
N ARG A 65 -14.14 9.98 -8.76
CA ARG A 65 -15.20 9.17 -8.12
C ARG A 65 -15.24 7.69 -8.51
N PHE A 66 -14.24 7.17 -9.20
CA PHE A 66 -14.13 5.74 -9.52
C PHE A 66 -13.43 4.91 -8.42
N GLY A 67 -13.31 5.44 -7.20
CA GLY A 67 -12.81 4.71 -6.04
C GLY A 67 -11.30 4.48 -6.02
N LYS A 68 -10.49 5.40 -6.59
CA LYS A 68 -9.00 5.32 -6.51
C LYS A 68 -8.49 5.27 -5.08
N THR A 69 -9.00 6.16 -4.22
CA THR A 69 -8.62 6.22 -2.80
C THR A 69 -9.03 4.95 -2.05
N VAL A 70 -10.23 4.43 -2.32
CA VAL A 70 -10.70 3.17 -1.74
C VAL A 70 -9.78 2.02 -2.14
N MET A 71 -9.35 1.99 -3.40
CA MET A 71 -8.42 0.98 -3.91
C MET A 71 -7.04 1.10 -3.26
N ALA A 72 -6.50 2.31 -3.12
CA ALA A 72 -5.24 2.55 -2.43
C ALA A 72 -5.30 2.11 -0.96
N ASN A 73 -6.37 2.46 -0.25
CA ASN A 73 -6.61 2.03 1.12
C ASN A 73 -6.75 0.50 1.22
N MET A 74 -7.41 -0.14 0.26
CA MET A 74 -7.54 -1.60 0.17
C MET A 74 -6.16 -2.26 0.00
N ILE A 75 -5.34 -1.79 -0.93
CA ILE A 75 -3.99 -2.32 -1.18
C ILE A 75 -3.13 -2.18 0.08
N ALA A 76 -3.12 -0.99 0.70
CA ALA A 76 -2.38 -0.75 1.93
C ALA A 76 -2.86 -1.64 3.09
N SER A 77 -4.16 -1.88 3.19
CA SER A 77 -4.76 -2.74 4.22
C SER A 77 -4.47 -4.22 4.01
N TYR A 78 -4.36 -4.66 2.76
CA TYR A 78 -4.07 -6.06 2.45
C TYR A 78 -2.62 -6.41 2.75
N PHE A 79 -1.69 -5.61 2.25
CA PHE A 79 -0.26 -5.90 2.42
C PHE A 79 0.30 -5.47 3.78
N GLY A 80 -0.26 -4.44 4.41
CA GLY A 80 0.30 -3.77 5.58
C GLY A 80 0.38 -4.64 6.83
N ARG A 81 1.56 -4.66 7.48
CA ARG A 81 1.79 -5.32 8.78
C ARG A 81 1.15 -4.57 9.93
N GLY A 82 0.86 -5.29 11.00
CA GLY A 82 0.48 -4.72 12.30
C GLY A 82 -1.01 -4.53 12.51
N ILE A 83 -1.84 -4.87 11.50
CA ILE A 83 -3.30 -4.85 11.60
C ILE A 83 -3.83 -6.13 11.01
N ASP A 84 -4.69 -6.83 11.74
CA ASP A 84 -5.39 -7.99 11.21
C ASP A 84 -6.58 -7.52 10.36
N SER A 85 -6.45 -7.66 9.05
CA SER A 85 -7.49 -7.34 8.08
C SER A 85 -8.22 -8.57 7.54
N SER A 86 -7.88 -9.78 7.99
CA SER A 86 -8.41 -11.07 7.51
C SER A 86 -9.93 -11.09 7.47
N LYS A 87 -10.60 -10.66 8.55
CA LYS A 87 -12.07 -10.65 8.66
C LYS A 87 -12.80 -9.90 7.55
N ILE A 88 -12.14 -8.93 6.91
CA ILE A 88 -12.70 -8.20 5.79
C ILE A 88 -12.37 -8.92 4.49
N PHE A 89 -11.09 -9.25 4.29
CA PHE A 89 -10.62 -9.83 3.04
C PHE A 89 -11.10 -11.27 2.80
N ASP A 90 -11.39 -12.04 3.84
CA ASP A 90 -11.99 -13.39 3.73
C ASP A 90 -13.36 -13.38 3.01
N ARG A 91 -14.03 -12.23 2.99
CA ARG A 91 -15.33 -12.03 2.34
C ARG A 91 -15.22 -11.51 0.91
N LEU A 92 -14.02 -11.13 0.47
CA LEU A 92 -13.76 -10.54 -0.83
C LEU A 92 -13.26 -11.60 -1.81
N ALA A 93 -13.36 -11.29 -3.11
CA ALA A 93 -12.96 -12.19 -4.18
C ALA A 93 -11.49 -12.64 -4.08
N VAL A 94 -10.63 -11.83 -3.48
CA VAL A 94 -9.20 -12.14 -3.30
C VAL A 94 -8.95 -13.37 -2.44
N SER A 95 -9.86 -13.72 -1.53
CA SER A 95 -9.72 -14.89 -0.63
C SER A 95 -9.67 -16.23 -1.38
N GLN A 96 -10.13 -16.26 -2.63
CA GLN A 96 -10.16 -17.46 -3.46
C GLN A 96 -8.80 -17.79 -4.10
N TYR A 97 -7.82 -16.89 -4.04
CA TYR A 97 -6.52 -17.12 -4.65
C TYR A 97 -5.57 -17.87 -3.72
N PRO A 98 -4.75 -18.83 -4.27
CA PRO A 98 -3.86 -19.64 -3.44
C PRO A 98 -2.78 -18.86 -2.71
N TRP A 99 -2.37 -17.70 -3.22
CA TRP A 99 -1.38 -16.81 -2.62
C TRP A 99 -1.96 -15.86 -1.55
N TYR A 100 -3.27 -15.85 -1.35
CA TYR A 100 -3.97 -14.93 -0.47
C TYR A 100 -3.34 -14.85 0.93
N GLN A 101 -3.18 -15.98 1.61
CA GLN A 101 -2.64 -16.03 2.96
C GLN A 101 -1.14 -15.69 3.04
N LYS A 102 -0.40 -15.94 1.96
CA LYS A 102 1.05 -15.68 1.92
C LYS A 102 1.37 -14.19 2.03
N HIS A 103 0.53 -13.33 1.47
CA HIS A 103 0.78 -11.90 1.38
C HIS A 103 -0.08 -11.04 2.31
N LEU A 104 -1.16 -11.62 2.88
CA LEU A 104 -2.05 -10.90 3.78
C LEU A 104 -1.31 -10.43 5.02
N ASN A 105 -1.23 -9.12 5.21
CA ASN A 105 -0.58 -8.47 6.36
C ASN A 105 0.91 -8.86 6.58
N GLN A 106 1.65 -9.14 5.53
CA GLN A 106 3.03 -9.61 5.61
C GLN A 106 4.07 -8.57 5.21
N HIS A 107 3.68 -7.44 4.62
CA HIS A 107 4.59 -6.47 4.05
C HIS A 107 4.62 -5.15 4.81
N ASN A 108 5.75 -4.44 4.73
CA ASN A 108 5.84 -3.07 5.16
C ASN A 108 5.30 -2.16 4.05
N VAL A 109 4.33 -1.33 4.36
CA VAL A 109 3.66 -0.44 3.41
C VAL A 109 3.79 1.00 3.86
N ILE A 110 4.30 1.85 2.96
CA ILE A 110 4.27 3.31 3.12
C ILE A 110 3.08 3.82 2.30
N HIS A 111 2.09 4.39 2.96
CA HIS A 111 0.89 4.93 2.34
C HIS A 111 0.84 6.45 2.51
N ILE A 112 0.98 7.19 1.41
CA ILE A 112 1.01 8.65 1.39
C ILE A 112 -0.17 9.17 0.60
N MET A 113 -0.95 10.09 1.21
CA MET A 113 -2.05 10.78 0.55
C MET A 113 -1.68 12.25 0.35
N PHE A 114 -1.35 12.63 -0.87
CA PHE A 114 -0.92 13.99 -1.21
C PHE A 114 -2.00 15.07 -1.03
N ASN A 115 -3.27 14.69 -0.97
CA ASN A 115 -4.37 15.62 -0.69
C ASN A 115 -4.46 16.03 0.79
N GLU A 116 -3.74 15.38 1.67
CA GLU A 116 -3.65 15.70 3.11
C GLU A 116 -2.45 16.60 3.43
N ILE A 117 -1.66 16.95 2.41
CA ILE A 117 -0.55 17.87 2.57
C ILE A 117 -1.12 19.28 2.83
N PRO A 118 -0.78 19.94 3.96
CA PRO A 118 -1.25 21.28 4.24
C PRO A 118 -0.87 22.26 3.13
N ALA A 119 -1.80 23.12 2.72
CA ALA A 119 -1.57 24.09 1.64
C ALA A 119 -0.51 25.16 1.97
N GLU A 120 -0.12 25.27 3.22
CA GLU A 120 0.87 26.24 3.73
C GLU A 120 2.32 25.78 3.51
N ILE A 121 2.52 24.53 3.03
CA ILE A 121 3.87 23.99 2.82
C ILE A 121 4.40 24.51 1.50
N THR A 122 5.38 25.41 1.59
CA THR A 122 6.08 25.97 0.44
C THR A 122 7.28 25.14 0.00
N ASP A 123 7.82 24.31 0.89
CA ASP A 123 8.98 23.44 0.62
C ASP A 123 8.58 21.95 0.76
N TYR A 124 8.32 21.33 -0.37
CA TYR A 124 7.98 19.91 -0.46
C TYR A 124 9.12 18.97 -0.01
N ASN A 125 10.37 19.33 -0.30
CA ASN A 125 11.51 18.50 0.05
C ASN A 125 11.67 18.44 1.57
N HIS A 126 11.56 19.57 2.22
CA HIS A 126 11.60 19.65 3.68
C HIS A 126 10.42 18.89 4.33
N TYR A 127 9.23 19.02 3.76
CA TYR A 127 8.06 18.27 4.26
C TYR A 127 8.22 16.76 4.11
N ILE A 128 8.65 16.28 2.94
CA ILE A 128 8.92 14.84 2.73
C ILE A 128 10.01 14.36 3.68
N CYS A 129 11.06 15.14 3.90
CA CYS A 129 12.10 14.83 4.86
C CYS A 129 11.56 14.70 6.28
N LEU A 130 10.71 15.61 6.74
CA LEU A 130 10.03 15.52 8.04
C LEU A 130 9.15 14.29 8.16
N LEU A 131 8.47 13.90 7.08
CA LEU A 131 7.69 12.67 7.06
C LEU A 131 8.56 11.42 7.28
N TYR A 132 9.70 11.36 6.61
CA TYR A 132 10.65 10.25 6.78
C TYR A 132 11.31 10.23 8.16
N THR A 133 11.66 11.38 8.72
CA THR A 133 12.29 11.46 10.05
C THR A 133 11.32 11.17 11.19
N SER A 134 10.03 11.46 11.04
CA SER A 134 9.02 11.12 12.05
C SER A 134 8.71 9.62 12.09
N ASP A 135 8.95 8.90 11.01
CA ASP A 135 8.71 7.45 10.92
C ASP A 135 9.98 6.59 11.14
N ALA A 136 11.16 7.14 10.88
CA ALA A 136 12.44 6.52 11.19
C ALA A 136 12.88 7.01 12.56
N ALA A 137 12.76 6.17 13.58
CA ALA A 137 13.27 6.49 14.90
C ALA A 137 14.73 6.95 14.81
N ASP A 138 14.97 8.17 15.21
CA ASP A 138 16.13 8.77 15.83
C ASP A 138 17.39 9.12 15.06
N ASP A 139 17.67 8.83 13.78
CA ASP A 139 19.07 9.04 13.32
C ASP A 139 19.31 9.67 11.95
N MET A 140 18.36 10.36 11.33
CA MET A 140 18.69 11.13 10.13
C MET A 140 18.24 12.60 10.23
N GLN A 141 19.18 13.46 10.55
CA GLN A 141 19.02 14.91 10.36
C GLN A 141 19.02 15.20 8.86
N CYS A 142 17.96 15.85 8.39
CA CYS A 142 17.94 16.47 7.07
C CYS A 142 18.96 17.63 7.05
N VAL A 143 20.00 17.51 6.25
CA VAL A 143 20.98 18.55 5.94
C VAL A 143 20.52 19.32 4.72
#